data_0e710177715da46c91f9e3d3b603406f
#
_entry.id   0e710177715da46c91f9e3d3b603406f
#
_cell.length_a   1.000
_cell.length_b   1.000
_cell.length_c   1.000
_cell.angle_alpha   90.00
_cell.angle_beta   90.00
_cell.angle_gamma   90.00
#
_symmetry.space_group_name_H-M   'P 1'
#
loop_
_entity.id
_entity.type
_entity.pdbx_description
1 polymer ?
#
loop_
_entity_poly.entity_id
_entity_poly.type
_entity_poly.pdbx_seq_one_letter_code
_entity_poly.pdbx_strand_id
1 'polypeptide(L)'
;AGVSVMLDAVFNHASSEHEWFRKWRSGDESFAKYFYAFDHIDEDLKKDLEKVTRPRAHPLMTRFDTKNGERWVWTTFSEDQVDLNISDPEVFLELVKIYLFYLLQNTSAVRMDAVPFLWKKLGTSCSHLPETHLFLQIFKTITDCIDPNIQMIAEANVPQEENLTYLGENGQREADLIYNFTYPPLICHAILNNETKYFKNWLKDLAK
;
A
#
# COMPACT_ATOMS: atom_id res chain seq x y z
N ALA A 1 -13.71 -1.07 -28.41
CA ALA A 1 -12.42 -0.85 -29.08
C ALA A 1 -11.29 -1.75 -28.59
N GLY A 2 -11.51 -2.89 -27.94
CA GLY A 2 -10.49 -3.91 -27.64
C GLY A 2 -9.31 -3.46 -26.73
N VAL A 3 -9.47 -2.37 -25.96
CA VAL A 3 -8.47 -1.90 -25.00
C VAL A 3 -8.80 -2.46 -23.63
N SER A 4 -7.86 -3.15 -23.00
CA SER A 4 -7.94 -3.55 -21.59
C SER A 4 -7.56 -2.38 -20.68
N VAL A 5 -8.32 -2.19 -19.61
CA VAL A 5 -8.08 -1.10 -18.64
C VAL A 5 -7.61 -1.71 -17.33
N MET A 6 -6.52 -1.18 -16.80
CA MET A 6 -6.06 -1.43 -15.43
C MET A 6 -6.24 -0.16 -14.61
N LEU A 7 -6.90 -0.26 -13.47
CA LEU A 7 -7.06 0.83 -12.53
C LEU A 7 -6.10 0.67 -11.35
N ASP A 8 -5.67 1.79 -10.80
CA ASP A 8 -4.75 1.84 -9.65
C ASP A 8 -5.51 2.11 -8.35
N ALA A 9 -5.52 1.13 -7.45
CA ALA A 9 -6.14 1.24 -6.14
C ALA A 9 -5.09 1.68 -5.10
N VAL A 10 -4.99 2.99 -4.94
CA VAL A 10 -4.09 3.61 -3.95
C VAL A 10 -4.84 3.74 -2.63
N PHE A 11 -4.72 2.73 -1.77
CA PHE A 11 -5.44 2.65 -0.50
C PHE A 11 -4.57 2.91 0.73
N ASN A 12 -3.24 2.95 0.56
CA ASN A 12 -2.34 3.27 1.65
C ASN A 12 -2.41 4.75 2.05
N HIS A 13 -2.59 5.65 1.09
CA HIS A 13 -2.53 7.09 1.30
C HIS A 13 -3.44 7.85 0.33
N ALA A 14 -3.72 9.09 0.66
CA ALA A 14 -4.38 10.05 -0.21
C ALA A 14 -3.53 11.31 -0.33
N SER A 15 -3.81 12.15 -1.34
CA SER A 15 -3.19 13.48 -1.41
C SER A 15 -3.60 14.34 -0.22
N SER A 16 -2.69 15.18 0.28
CA SER A 16 -3.01 16.23 1.25
C SER A 16 -4.04 17.25 0.73
N GLU A 17 -4.28 17.27 -0.58
CA GLU A 17 -5.34 18.05 -1.23
C GLU A 17 -6.65 17.25 -1.42
N HIS A 18 -6.68 15.98 -1.04
CA HIS A 18 -7.90 15.16 -1.10
C HIS A 18 -9.02 15.76 -0.24
N GLU A 19 -10.26 15.64 -0.70
CA GLU A 19 -11.44 16.22 -0.03
C GLU A 19 -11.55 15.82 1.44
N TRP A 20 -11.28 14.55 1.78
CA TRP A 20 -11.34 14.05 3.16
C TRP A 20 -10.35 14.77 4.06
N PHE A 21 -9.10 14.93 3.61
CA PHE A 21 -8.06 15.59 4.38
C PHE A 21 -8.30 17.10 4.53
N ARG A 22 -8.75 17.75 3.46
CA ARG A 22 -9.12 19.18 3.49
C ARG A 22 -10.28 19.45 4.45
N LYS A 23 -11.32 18.60 4.45
CA LYS A 23 -12.43 18.70 5.39
C LYS A 23 -11.97 18.56 6.84
N TRP A 24 -11.16 17.54 7.13
CA TRP A 24 -10.57 17.37 8.45
C TRP A 24 -9.73 18.58 8.87
N ARG A 25 -8.84 19.07 8.02
CA ARG A 25 -8.04 20.27 8.29
C ARG A 25 -8.90 21.52 8.55
N SER A 26 -10.05 21.64 7.90
CA SER A 26 -11.01 22.74 8.11
C SER A 26 -11.88 22.57 9.36
N GLY A 27 -11.70 21.51 10.14
CA GLY A 27 -12.33 21.26 11.45
C GLY A 27 -13.54 20.33 11.39
N ASP A 28 -13.74 19.57 10.32
CA ASP A 28 -14.75 18.51 10.26
C ASP A 28 -14.20 17.23 10.90
N GLU A 29 -14.48 17.05 12.19
CA GLU A 29 -13.98 15.94 12.99
C GLU A 29 -14.53 14.56 12.56
N SER A 30 -15.56 14.51 11.71
CA SER A 30 -16.03 13.24 11.15
C SER A 30 -14.96 12.52 10.29
N PHE A 31 -13.99 13.28 9.77
CA PHE A 31 -12.86 12.77 9.01
C PHE A 31 -11.60 12.53 9.84
N ALA A 32 -11.58 12.82 11.14
CA ALA A 32 -10.39 12.62 11.99
C ALA A 32 -9.91 11.16 11.98
N LYS A 33 -10.84 10.20 12.00
CA LYS A 33 -10.55 8.75 11.98
C LYS A 33 -9.95 8.23 10.67
N TYR A 34 -9.98 9.02 9.59
CA TYR A 34 -9.44 8.64 8.29
C TYR A 34 -7.92 8.62 8.23
N PHE A 35 -7.25 9.30 9.17
CA PHE A 35 -5.81 9.53 9.13
C PHE A 35 -5.17 9.15 10.46
N TYR A 36 -3.91 8.73 10.40
CA TYR A 36 -3.07 8.60 11.59
C TYR A 36 -2.49 9.96 11.95
N ALA A 37 -3.16 10.67 12.88
CA ALA A 37 -2.80 12.01 13.30
C ALA A 37 -2.65 12.10 14.81
N PHE A 38 -1.65 12.86 15.27
CA PHE A 38 -1.27 13.00 16.68
C PHE A 38 -1.10 14.47 17.05
N ASP A 39 -1.52 14.84 18.25
CA ASP A 39 -1.34 16.20 18.78
C ASP A 39 0.14 16.51 19.03
N HIS A 40 0.89 15.53 19.52
CA HIS A 40 2.33 15.62 19.81
C HIS A 40 2.97 14.24 19.67
N ILE A 41 4.29 14.24 19.49
CA ILE A 41 5.10 13.02 19.47
C ILE A 41 5.86 12.97 20.80
N ASP A 42 5.35 12.16 21.73
CA ASP A 42 6.05 11.89 23.00
C ASP A 42 7.15 10.84 22.83
N GLU A 43 7.90 10.56 23.88
CA GLU A 43 9.03 9.63 23.84
C GLU A 43 8.61 8.18 23.57
N ASP A 44 7.39 7.76 23.94
CA ASP A 44 6.93 6.40 23.71
C ASP A 44 6.46 6.23 22.25
N LEU A 45 5.70 7.18 21.74
CA LEU A 45 5.35 7.21 20.30
C LEU A 45 6.61 7.28 19.44
N LYS A 46 7.60 8.09 19.81
CA LYS A 46 8.88 8.18 19.09
C LYS A 46 9.59 6.82 18.99
N LYS A 47 9.69 6.08 20.11
CA LYS A 47 10.28 4.72 20.15
C LYS A 47 9.53 3.75 19.23
N ASP A 48 8.20 3.87 19.15
CA ASP A 48 7.41 3.03 18.26
C ASP A 48 7.59 3.41 16.80
N LEU A 49 7.66 4.70 16.48
CA LEU A 49 7.94 5.19 15.13
C LEU A 49 9.34 4.80 14.63
N GLU A 50 10.34 4.67 15.52
CA GLU A 50 11.69 4.21 15.16
C GLU A 50 11.73 2.76 14.66
N LYS A 51 10.72 1.93 14.99
CA LYS A 51 10.60 0.54 14.52
C LYS A 51 10.02 0.43 13.13
N VAL A 52 9.40 1.50 12.63
CA VAL A 52 8.66 1.49 11.36
C VAL A 52 9.62 1.37 10.17
N THR A 53 9.35 0.42 9.29
CA THR A 53 10.09 0.28 8.02
C THR A 53 9.79 1.47 7.12
N ARG A 54 10.86 2.12 6.66
CA ARG A 54 10.75 3.35 5.88
C ARG A 54 11.22 3.14 4.45
N PRO A 55 10.31 3.20 3.47
CA PRO A 55 10.67 3.08 2.06
C PRO A 55 11.33 4.34 1.49
N ARG A 56 11.25 5.47 2.20
CA ARG A 56 11.77 6.77 1.79
C ARG A 56 12.59 7.44 2.91
N ALA A 57 13.46 8.38 2.53
CA ALA A 57 14.35 9.07 3.48
C ALA A 57 13.71 10.27 4.20
N HIS A 58 12.55 10.78 3.72
CA HIS A 58 11.89 11.92 4.38
C HIS A 58 11.32 11.53 5.76
N PRO A 59 10.99 12.48 6.64
CA PRO A 59 10.37 12.20 7.94
C PRO A 59 9.06 11.41 7.79
N LEU A 60 8.85 10.41 8.68
CA LEU A 60 7.61 9.60 8.68
C LEU A 60 6.38 10.41 9.05
N MET A 61 6.57 11.44 9.87
CA MET A 61 5.50 12.31 10.35
C MET A 61 5.69 13.70 9.77
N THR A 62 4.65 14.21 9.13
CA THR A 62 4.59 15.57 8.60
C THR A 62 3.66 16.43 9.44
N ARG A 63 4.07 17.67 9.70
CA ARG A 63 3.29 18.64 10.49
C ARG A 63 2.34 19.41 9.57
N PHE A 64 1.08 19.43 9.94
CA PHE A 64 0.03 20.18 9.26
C PHE A 64 -0.69 21.12 10.22
N ASP A 65 -0.97 22.33 9.75
CA ASP A 65 -1.87 23.25 10.41
C ASP A 65 -3.33 22.84 10.15
N THR A 66 -4.11 22.72 11.22
CA THR A 66 -5.55 22.48 11.14
C THR A 66 -6.29 23.57 11.89
N LYS A 67 -7.61 23.66 11.71
CA LYS A 67 -8.45 24.60 12.45
C LYS A 67 -8.37 24.41 13.97
N ASN A 68 -8.06 23.18 14.40
CA ASN A 68 -7.97 22.78 15.80
C ASN A 68 -6.52 22.73 16.34
N GLY A 69 -5.59 23.43 15.66
CA GLY A 69 -4.18 23.50 16.00
C GLY A 69 -3.30 22.62 15.11
N GLU A 70 -2.02 22.60 15.41
CA GLU A 70 -1.05 21.76 14.69
C GLU A 70 -1.27 20.27 14.97
N ARG A 71 -1.04 19.44 13.95
CA ARG A 71 -1.10 17.98 14.05
C ARG A 71 0.07 17.35 13.33
N TRP A 72 0.58 16.26 13.88
CA TRP A 72 1.54 15.38 13.23
C TRP A 72 0.80 14.25 12.52
N VAL A 73 0.94 14.18 11.21
CA VAL A 73 0.23 13.21 10.37
C VAL A 73 1.22 12.23 9.77
N TRP A 74 0.85 10.96 9.73
CA TRP A 74 1.66 9.90 9.15
C TRP A 74 1.73 10.04 7.62
N THR A 75 2.96 10.03 7.08
CA THR A 75 3.26 10.21 5.65
C THR A 75 4.37 9.24 5.24
N THR A 76 4.01 8.02 4.86
CA THR A 76 4.98 6.95 4.55
C THR A 76 5.89 7.31 3.38
N PHE A 77 5.36 7.94 2.32
CA PHE A 77 6.06 8.10 1.04
C PHE A 77 6.52 9.53 0.74
N SER A 78 5.71 10.54 1.01
CA SER A 78 6.05 11.96 0.83
C SER A 78 5.12 12.85 1.66
N GLU A 79 5.52 14.09 1.90
CA GLU A 79 4.79 15.05 2.75
C GLU A 79 3.35 15.32 2.28
N ASP A 80 3.07 15.18 1.00
CA ASP A 80 1.75 15.39 0.39
C ASP A 80 0.90 14.11 0.32
N GLN A 81 1.45 12.95 0.69
CA GLN A 81 0.79 11.65 0.70
C GLN A 81 0.48 11.24 2.14
N VAL A 82 -0.73 11.60 2.61
CA VAL A 82 -1.18 11.34 3.98
C VAL A 82 -1.76 9.93 4.10
N ASP A 83 -1.24 9.14 5.03
CA ASP A 83 -1.62 7.74 5.17
C ASP A 83 -3.04 7.58 5.73
N LEU A 84 -3.81 6.70 5.09
CA LEU A 84 -5.17 6.38 5.48
C LEU A 84 -5.20 5.36 6.61
N ASN A 85 -6.09 5.55 7.56
CA ASN A 85 -6.34 4.63 8.67
C ASN A 85 -7.31 3.52 8.25
N ILE A 86 -6.82 2.56 7.50
CA ILE A 86 -7.63 1.43 7.02
C ILE A 86 -8.05 0.47 8.15
N SER A 87 -7.52 0.62 9.36
CA SER A 87 -7.95 -0.17 10.53
C SER A 87 -9.28 0.29 11.12
N ASP A 88 -9.73 1.50 10.78
CA ASP A 88 -11.08 1.97 11.13
C ASP A 88 -12.11 1.33 10.19
N PRO A 89 -13.17 0.67 10.74
CA PRO A 89 -14.14 -0.05 9.91
C PRO A 89 -14.92 0.84 8.93
N GLU A 90 -15.17 2.10 9.27
CA GLU A 90 -15.89 3.01 8.36
C GLU A 90 -14.98 3.45 7.21
N VAL A 91 -13.70 3.73 7.49
CA VAL A 91 -12.70 4.03 6.45
C VAL A 91 -12.53 2.82 5.53
N PHE A 92 -12.40 1.62 6.11
CA PHE A 92 -12.34 0.38 5.33
C PHE A 92 -13.54 0.21 4.40
N LEU A 93 -14.76 0.43 4.90
CA LEU A 93 -15.97 0.34 4.08
C LEU A 93 -16.03 1.39 2.96
N GLU A 94 -15.51 2.59 3.17
CA GLU A 94 -15.39 3.58 2.09
C GLU A 94 -14.41 3.11 1.01
N LEU A 95 -13.27 2.50 1.39
CA LEU A 95 -12.33 1.92 0.43
C LEU A 95 -12.94 0.74 -0.34
N VAL A 96 -13.74 -0.11 0.32
CA VAL A 96 -14.51 -1.17 -0.35
C VAL A 96 -15.49 -0.61 -1.36
N LYS A 97 -16.19 0.49 -1.06
CA LYS A 97 -17.10 1.15 -2.02
C LYS A 97 -16.34 1.68 -3.25
N ILE A 98 -15.18 2.30 -3.04
CA ILE A 98 -14.31 2.78 -4.13
C ILE A 98 -13.83 1.59 -4.98
N TYR A 99 -13.43 0.49 -4.35
CA TYR A 99 -12.98 -0.70 -5.05
C TYR A 99 -14.10 -1.33 -5.89
N LEU A 100 -15.29 -1.48 -5.32
CA LEU A 100 -16.47 -1.96 -6.06
C LEU A 100 -16.78 -1.07 -7.26
N PHE A 101 -16.68 0.26 -7.09
CA PHE A 101 -16.82 1.18 -8.22
C PHE A 101 -15.80 0.88 -9.33
N TYR A 102 -14.52 0.61 -8.99
CA TYR A 102 -13.50 0.24 -9.97
C TYR A 102 -13.85 -1.06 -10.72
N LEU A 103 -14.25 -2.10 -10.00
CA LEU A 103 -14.61 -3.38 -10.61
C LEU A 103 -15.78 -3.25 -11.60
N LEU A 104 -16.69 -2.32 -11.37
CA LEU A 104 -17.86 -2.07 -12.23
C LEU A 104 -17.57 -1.19 -13.45
N GLN A 105 -16.32 -0.71 -13.65
CA GLN A 105 -15.94 0.17 -14.78
C GLN A 105 -15.43 -0.61 -16.02
N ASN A 106 -15.82 -1.87 -16.22
CA ASN A 106 -15.28 -2.73 -17.27
C ASN A 106 -13.74 -2.86 -17.19
N THR A 107 -13.23 -2.98 -15.97
CA THR A 107 -11.82 -3.10 -15.65
C THR A 107 -11.34 -4.51 -15.92
N SER A 108 -10.15 -4.67 -16.49
CA SER A 108 -9.52 -5.97 -16.72
C SER A 108 -8.55 -6.35 -15.60
N ALA A 109 -8.01 -5.35 -14.89
CA ALA A 109 -7.10 -5.55 -13.77
C ALA A 109 -7.16 -4.38 -12.78
N VAL A 110 -6.89 -4.64 -11.51
CA VAL A 110 -6.68 -3.62 -10.49
C VAL A 110 -5.29 -3.81 -9.88
N ARG A 111 -4.47 -2.77 -9.93
CA ARG A 111 -3.20 -2.71 -9.22
C ARG A 111 -3.42 -2.20 -7.81
N MET A 112 -3.05 -3.00 -6.82
CA MET A 112 -3.07 -2.63 -5.41
C MET A 112 -1.72 -1.97 -5.07
N ASP A 113 -1.73 -0.67 -4.87
CA ASP A 113 -0.53 0.13 -4.60
C ASP A 113 0.00 -0.07 -3.18
N ALA A 114 1.33 -0.08 -3.03
CA ALA A 114 2.05 -0.02 -1.76
C ALA A 114 1.57 -1.04 -0.71
N VAL A 115 1.23 -2.25 -1.15
CA VAL A 115 0.60 -3.29 -0.33
C VAL A 115 1.29 -3.52 1.02
N PRO A 116 2.63 -3.63 1.13
CA PRO A 116 3.28 -3.91 2.41
C PRO A 116 2.96 -2.91 3.52
N PHE A 117 2.61 -1.68 3.17
CA PHE A 117 2.42 -0.56 4.08
C PHE A 117 0.96 -0.27 4.44
N LEU A 118 0.00 -1.07 3.97
CA LEU A 118 -1.44 -0.82 4.16
C LEU A 118 -1.83 -0.78 5.65
N TRP A 119 -1.33 -1.72 6.46
CA TRP A 119 -1.71 -1.80 7.87
C TRP A 119 -0.66 -1.18 8.79
N LYS A 120 -1.09 -0.30 9.71
CA LYS A 120 -0.22 0.31 10.72
C LYS A 120 -0.56 -0.21 12.12
N LYS A 121 0.46 -0.63 12.84
CA LYS A 121 0.37 -1.08 14.23
C LYS A 121 1.60 -0.57 14.96
N LEU A 122 1.41 0.44 15.81
CA LEU A 122 2.51 1.02 16.60
C LEU A 122 3.27 -0.07 17.36
N GLY A 123 4.58 0.11 17.47
CA GLY A 123 5.47 -0.86 18.09
C GLY A 123 5.93 -2.00 17.17
N THR A 124 5.49 -2.00 15.90
CA THR A 124 5.90 -2.97 14.86
C THR A 124 6.61 -2.28 13.71
N SER A 125 7.04 -3.07 12.70
CA SER A 125 7.60 -2.54 11.45
C SER A 125 6.60 -1.74 10.62
N CYS A 126 5.29 -1.86 10.86
CA CYS A 126 4.21 -1.34 10.01
C CYS A 126 4.39 -1.69 8.52
N SER A 127 5.01 -2.83 8.26
CA SER A 127 5.25 -3.35 6.92
C SER A 127 5.09 -4.86 6.93
N HIS A 128 4.42 -5.40 5.92
CA HIS A 128 4.24 -6.84 5.73
C HIS A 128 3.62 -7.54 6.95
N LEU A 129 2.60 -6.91 7.53
CA LEU A 129 1.90 -7.45 8.70
C LEU A 129 0.82 -8.47 8.28
N PRO A 130 0.47 -9.44 9.16
CA PRO A 130 -0.58 -10.42 8.87
C PRO A 130 -1.92 -9.77 8.49
N GLU A 131 -2.25 -8.64 9.08
CA GLU A 131 -3.47 -7.88 8.78
C GLU A 131 -3.49 -7.35 7.33
N THR A 132 -2.32 -7.07 6.74
CA THR A 132 -2.20 -6.70 5.32
C THR A 132 -2.63 -7.85 4.40
N HIS A 133 -2.25 -9.07 4.71
CA HIS A 133 -2.66 -10.26 3.97
C HIS A 133 -4.18 -10.48 4.05
N LEU A 134 -4.77 -10.34 5.23
CA LEU A 134 -6.23 -10.42 5.39
C LEU A 134 -6.96 -9.36 4.56
N PHE A 135 -6.41 -8.15 4.49
CA PHE A 135 -6.93 -7.07 3.65
C PHE A 135 -6.97 -7.51 2.17
N LEU A 136 -5.86 -8.04 1.64
CA LEU A 136 -5.80 -8.51 0.25
C LEU A 136 -6.77 -9.67 -0.01
N GLN A 137 -6.88 -10.62 0.92
CA GLN A 137 -7.80 -11.75 0.81
C GLN A 137 -9.25 -11.27 0.71
N ILE A 138 -9.65 -10.25 1.47
CA ILE A 138 -10.98 -9.65 1.38
C ILE A 138 -11.19 -9.03 0.00
N PHE A 139 -10.24 -8.21 -0.49
CA PHE A 139 -10.35 -7.56 -1.80
C PHE A 139 -10.34 -8.59 -2.92
N LYS A 140 -9.53 -9.64 -2.83
CA LYS A 140 -9.55 -10.75 -3.80
C LYS A 140 -10.88 -11.50 -3.80
N THR A 141 -11.43 -11.77 -2.62
CA THR A 141 -12.75 -12.39 -2.49
C THR A 141 -13.84 -11.53 -3.14
N ILE A 142 -13.83 -10.23 -2.91
CA ILE A 142 -14.76 -9.28 -3.54
C ILE A 142 -14.59 -9.31 -5.06
N THR A 143 -13.36 -9.29 -5.56
CA THR A 143 -13.07 -9.36 -7.00
C THR A 143 -13.65 -10.63 -7.61
N ASP A 144 -13.37 -11.79 -7.02
CA ASP A 144 -13.83 -13.09 -7.51
C ASP A 144 -15.38 -13.22 -7.45
N CYS A 145 -16.03 -12.57 -6.51
CA CYS A 145 -17.49 -12.51 -6.45
C CYS A 145 -18.11 -11.64 -7.54
N ILE A 146 -17.44 -10.58 -7.97
CA ILE A 146 -17.95 -9.64 -9.01
C ILE A 146 -17.61 -10.20 -10.40
N ASP A 147 -16.33 -10.45 -10.68
CA ASP A 147 -15.86 -11.07 -11.93
C ASP A 147 -14.49 -11.75 -11.69
N PRO A 148 -14.42 -13.08 -11.69
CA PRO A 148 -13.18 -13.81 -11.48
C PRO A 148 -12.14 -13.66 -12.61
N ASN A 149 -12.49 -13.01 -13.73
CA ASN A 149 -11.55 -12.70 -14.81
C ASN A 149 -10.78 -11.40 -14.56
N ILE A 150 -11.21 -10.56 -13.61
CA ILE A 150 -10.45 -9.36 -13.24
C ILE A 150 -9.23 -9.78 -12.44
N GLN A 151 -8.05 -9.38 -12.91
CA GLN A 151 -6.79 -9.68 -12.24
C GLN A 151 -6.50 -8.65 -11.14
N MET A 152 -6.13 -9.13 -9.95
CA MET A 152 -5.59 -8.30 -8.89
C MET A 152 -4.07 -8.41 -8.88
N ILE A 153 -3.37 -7.26 -8.95
CA ILE A 153 -1.91 -7.17 -9.03
C ILE A 153 -1.40 -6.45 -7.79
N ALA A 154 -0.58 -7.11 -6.97
CA ALA A 154 0.02 -6.47 -5.80
C ALA A 154 1.34 -5.77 -6.15
N GLU A 155 1.46 -4.52 -5.72
CA GLU A 155 2.72 -3.76 -5.79
C GLU A 155 3.39 -3.80 -4.40
N ALA A 156 4.47 -4.57 -4.31
CA ALA A 156 5.26 -4.76 -3.10
C ALA A 156 6.75 -4.73 -3.43
N ASN A 157 7.44 -3.67 -3.06
CA ASN A 157 8.89 -3.57 -3.19
C ASN A 157 9.56 -4.07 -1.89
N VAL A 158 9.56 -5.37 -1.72
CA VAL A 158 10.10 -6.11 -0.57
C VAL A 158 11.01 -7.24 -1.06
N PRO A 159 11.77 -7.91 -0.19
CA PRO A 159 12.53 -9.11 -0.56
C PRO A 159 11.67 -10.15 -1.29
N GLN A 160 12.28 -10.92 -2.21
CA GLN A 160 11.56 -11.86 -3.09
C GLN A 160 10.70 -12.87 -2.30
N GLU A 161 11.20 -13.38 -1.18
CA GLU A 161 10.47 -14.35 -0.35
C GLU A 161 9.18 -13.74 0.21
N GLU A 162 9.24 -12.52 0.73
CA GLU A 162 8.07 -11.79 1.22
C GLU A 162 7.12 -11.42 0.06
N ASN A 163 7.67 -11.03 -1.09
CA ASN A 163 6.86 -10.66 -2.26
C ASN A 163 6.00 -11.84 -2.75
N LEU A 164 6.55 -13.05 -2.76
CA LEU A 164 5.82 -14.25 -3.19
C LEU A 164 4.61 -14.58 -2.30
N THR A 165 4.64 -14.23 -1.01
CA THR A 165 3.51 -14.49 -0.10
C THR A 165 2.25 -13.74 -0.49
N TYR A 166 2.36 -12.62 -1.22
CA TYR A 166 1.21 -11.86 -1.74
C TYR A 166 0.44 -12.56 -2.87
N LEU A 167 0.93 -13.69 -3.37
CA LEU A 167 0.13 -14.59 -4.23
C LEU A 167 -0.84 -15.46 -3.41
N GLY A 168 -0.67 -15.47 -2.10
CA GLY A 168 -1.43 -16.25 -1.14
C GLY A 168 -0.74 -17.55 -0.75
N GLU A 169 -1.00 -17.99 0.48
CA GLU A 169 -0.44 -19.20 1.08
C GLU A 169 -1.55 -20.10 1.64
N ASN A 170 -1.25 -21.37 1.85
CA ASN A 170 -2.13 -22.35 2.50
C ASN A 170 -3.53 -22.47 1.86
N GLY A 171 -3.61 -22.26 0.53
CA GLY A 171 -4.87 -22.33 -0.21
C GLY A 171 -5.71 -21.06 -0.16
N GLN A 172 -5.24 -20.01 0.48
CA GLN A 172 -5.85 -18.69 0.45
C GLN A 172 -5.29 -17.90 -0.73
N ARG A 173 -6.16 -17.26 -1.50
CA ARG A 173 -5.77 -16.43 -2.64
C ARG A 173 -5.70 -14.97 -2.21
N GLU A 174 -4.65 -14.27 -2.65
CA GLU A 174 -4.46 -12.84 -2.46
C GLU A 174 -4.40 -12.15 -3.82
N ALA A 175 -3.22 -11.83 -4.35
CA ALA A 175 -3.12 -11.30 -5.70
C ALA A 175 -2.98 -12.41 -6.76
N ASP A 176 -3.38 -12.12 -8.00
CA ASP A 176 -3.12 -13.02 -9.14
C ASP A 176 -1.72 -12.83 -9.71
N LEU A 177 -1.19 -11.61 -9.58
CA LEU A 177 0.14 -11.21 -10.04
C LEU A 177 0.82 -10.31 -9.01
N ILE A 178 2.15 -10.32 -9.01
CA ILE A 178 2.99 -9.44 -8.21
C ILE A 178 4.00 -8.72 -9.09
N TYR A 179 4.39 -7.49 -8.72
CA TYR A 179 5.48 -6.79 -9.37
C TYR A 179 6.82 -7.42 -9.01
N ASN A 180 7.70 -7.56 -10.00
CA ASN A 180 9.06 -8.03 -9.79
C ASN A 180 10.04 -6.86 -9.86
N PHE A 181 10.39 -6.30 -8.71
CA PHE A 181 11.34 -5.18 -8.62
C PHE A 181 12.80 -5.60 -8.73
N THR A 182 13.11 -6.90 -8.64
CA THR A 182 14.48 -7.42 -8.79
C THR A 182 14.90 -7.50 -10.26
N TYR A 183 13.96 -7.76 -11.17
CA TYR A 183 14.24 -7.98 -12.58
C TYR A 183 14.84 -6.75 -13.30
N PRO A 184 14.25 -5.52 -13.22
CA PRO A 184 14.76 -4.37 -13.94
C PRO A 184 16.21 -4.00 -13.60
N PRO A 185 16.63 -3.90 -12.32
CA PRO A 185 18.03 -3.57 -12.01
C PRO A 185 19.00 -4.65 -12.45
N LEU A 186 18.64 -5.94 -12.43
CA LEU A 186 19.49 -7.02 -12.92
C LEU A 186 19.70 -6.96 -14.43
N ILE A 187 18.67 -6.62 -15.20
CA ILE A 187 18.81 -6.41 -16.65
C ILE A 187 19.65 -5.16 -16.93
N CYS A 188 19.39 -4.05 -16.27
CA CYS A 188 20.19 -2.84 -16.44
C CYS A 188 21.67 -3.11 -16.12
N HIS A 189 21.95 -3.82 -15.03
CA HIS A 189 23.31 -4.21 -14.67
C HIS A 189 23.95 -5.09 -15.76
N ALA A 190 23.21 -6.09 -16.26
CA ALA A 190 23.74 -7.00 -17.28
C ALA A 190 24.10 -6.27 -18.58
N ILE A 191 23.29 -5.30 -19.00
CA ILE A 191 23.53 -4.50 -20.21
C ILE A 191 24.68 -3.53 -19.99
N LEU A 192 24.67 -2.75 -18.91
CA LEU A 192 25.66 -1.70 -18.66
C LEU A 192 27.07 -2.25 -18.40
N ASN A 193 27.17 -3.39 -17.72
CA ASN A 193 28.45 -3.98 -17.36
C ASN A 193 28.86 -5.16 -18.28
N ASN A 194 28.03 -5.49 -19.28
CA ASN A 194 28.22 -6.66 -20.14
C ASN A 194 28.44 -7.97 -19.33
N GLU A 195 27.73 -8.10 -18.18
CA GLU A 195 27.87 -9.21 -17.24
C GLU A 195 26.50 -9.80 -16.87
N THR A 196 26.28 -11.05 -17.24
CA THR A 196 24.98 -11.74 -17.03
C THR A 196 24.97 -12.67 -15.83
N LYS A 197 26.05 -12.76 -15.05
CA LYS A 197 26.21 -13.72 -13.93
C LYS A 197 25.10 -13.58 -12.90
N TYR A 198 24.85 -12.37 -12.40
CA TYR A 198 23.83 -12.12 -11.37
C TYR A 198 22.42 -12.39 -11.88
N PHE A 199 22.11 -11.98 -13.10
CA PHE A 199 20.85 -12.24 -13.75
C PHE A 199 20.59 -13.75 -13.94
N LYS A 200 21.59 -14.51 -14.41
CA LYS A 200 21.48 -15.97 -14.56
C LYS A 200 21.30 -16.71 -13.24
N ASN A 201 21.97 -16.25 -12.17
CA ASN A 201 21.83 -16.84 -10.84
C ASN A 201 20.42 -16.61 -10.31
N TRP A 202 19.91 -15.39 -10.40
CA TRP A 202 18.55 -15.05 -9.99
C TRP A 202 17.48 -15.88 -10.76
N LEU A 203 17.63 -16.05 -12.09
CA LEU A 203 16.73 -16.92 -12.86
C LEU A 203 16.75 -18.38 -12.39
N LYS A 204 17.93 -18.91 -12.00
CA LYS A 204 18.02 -20.27 -11.44
C LYS A 204 17.33 -20.39 -10.09
N ASP A 205 17.34 -19.34 -9.27
CA ASP A 205 16.69 -19.35 -7.96
C ASP A 205 15.16 -19.23 -8.10
N LEU A 206 14.66 -18.50 -9.10
CA LEU A 206 13.24 -18.45 -9.43
C LEU A 206 12.67 -19.78 -9.95
N ALA A 207 13.51 -20.64 -10.52
CA ALA A 207 13.07 -21.91 -11.10
C ALA A 207 13.03 -23.07 -10.08
N LYS A 208 13.38 -22.83 -8.83
CA LYS A 208 13.29 -23.78 -7.70
C LYS A 208 11.94 -23.73 -7.02
#